data_2ef1715eaa68c1b9b1b863a22c94d6f5
#
_entry.id   2ef1715eaa68c1b9b1b863a22c94d6f5
#
_cell.length_a   1.000
_cell.length_b   1.000
_cell.length_c   1.000
_cell.angle_alpha   90.00
_cell.angle_beta   90.00
_cell.angle_gamma   90.00
#
_symmetry.space_group_name_H-M   'P 1'
#
loop_
_entity.id
_entity.type
_entity.pdbx_description
1 polymer ?
#
loop_
_entity_poly.entity_id
_entity_poly.type
_entity_poly.pdbx_seq_one_letter_code
_entity_poly.pdbx_strand_id
1 'polypeptide(L)'
;MKYTYKQIWLINFPVMMSILMEQLINITDAVFLGHVGEIELGASALAGIYYLAIYMLGFGFSIGLQVMIARRNGEQHYKEAGRTFFQGLYFLMAMAIMLSLLIQLVSPFILQRLITSDEIYQAVIRYLDWRSFGLLFSFPFLAFRAFLVGITNTKALSGAALTAVCINMPFN
;
A
#
# COMPACT_ATOMS: atom_id res chain seq x y z
N MET A 1 -7.06 3.17 30.00
CA MET A 1 -5.82 3.96 30.02
C MET A 1 -6.11 5.35 29.47
N LYS A 2 -5.76 6.42 30.21
CA LYS A 2 -5.86 7.80 29.70
C LYS A 2 -4.51 8.16 29.09
N TYR A 3 -4.46 8.26 27.76
CA TYR A 3 -3.26 8.74 27.08
C TYR A 3 -3.12 10.26 27.26
N THR A 4 -1.94 10.71 27.61
CA THR A 4 -1.59 12.14 27.63
C THR A 4 -1.38 12.64 26.21
N TYR A 5 -1.70 13.91 25.90
CA TYR A 5 -1.48 14.52 24.58
C TYR A 5 -0.07 14.31 24.04
N LYS A 6 0.94 14.36 24.91
CA LYS A 6 2.33 14.08 24.57
C LYS A 6 2.54 12.64 24.07
N GLN A 7 1.86 11.66 24.68
CA GLN A 7 1.95 10.25 24.27
C GLN A 7 1.25 10.02 22.92
N ILE A 8 0.10 10.66 22.72
CA ILE A 8 -0.62 10.63 21.44
C ILE A 8 0.26 11.21 20.32
N TRP A 9 0.89 12.36 20.57
CA TRP A 9 1.80 12.98 19.61
C TRP A 9 3.01 12.10 19.28
N LEU A 10 3.62 11.49 20.30
CA LEU A 10 4.79 10.60 20.15
C LEU A 10 4.47 9.33 19.31
N ILE A 11 3.23 8.85 19.37
CA ILE A 11 2.77 7.70 18.58
C ILE A 11 2.43 8.12 17.14
N ASN A 12 1.76 9.27 16.98
CA ASN A 12 1.31 9.73 15.66
C ASN A 12 2.42 10.32 14.80
N PHE A 13 3.42 10.98 15.40
CA PHE A 13 4.51 11.62 14.65
C PHE A 13 5.27 10.64 13.71
N PRO A 14 5.72 9.45 14.16
CA PRO A 14 6.36 8.48 13.28
C PRO A 14 5.44 7.98 12.15
N VAL A 15 4.14 7.86 12.40
CA VAL A 15 3.15 7.46 11.36
C VAL A 15 3.01 8.56 10.32
N MET A 16 2.89 9.83 10.74
CA MET A 16 2.85 10.98 9.84
C MET A 16 4.12 11.07 8.98
N MET A 17 5.29 10.89 9.60
CA MET A 17 6.56 10.89 8.87
C MET A 17 6.63 9.76 7.83
N SER A 18 6.15 8.55 8.16
CA SER A 18 6.12 7.45 7.19
C SER A 18 5.21 7.75 5.99
N ILE A 19 4.07 8.39 6.22
CA ILE A 19 3.15 8.80 5.13
C ILE A 19 3.79 9.90 4.27
N LEU A 20 4.46 10.89 4.88
CA LEU A 20 5.16 11.94 4.14
C LEU A 20 6.26 11.37 3.25
N MET A 21 7.04 10.40 3.78
CA MET A 21 8.08 9.73 2.99
C MET A 21 7.49 8.94 1.81
N GLU A 22 6.37 8.25 2.02
CA GLU A 22 5.64 7.56 0.96
C GLU A 22 5.16 8.53 -0.13
N GLN A 23 4.68 9.73 0.24
CA GLN A 23 4.29 10.75 -0.72
C GLN A 23 5.49 11.34 -1.49
N LEU A 24 6.64 11.49 -0.85
CA LEU A 24 7.86 11.93 -1.54
C LEU A 24 8.29 10.92 -2.61
N ILE A 25 8.22 9.62 -2.33
CA ILE A 25 8.48 8.58 -3.33
C ILE A 25 7.53 8.73 -4.52
N ASN A 26 6.23 8.85 -4.27
CA ASN A 26 5.23 9.00 -5.34
C ASN A 26 5.47 10.25 -6.21
N ILE A 27 5.87 11.38 -5.59
CA ILE A 27 6.20 12.61 -6.32
C ILE A 27 7.46 12.40 -7.16
N THR A 28 8.49 11.78 -6.61
CA THR A 28 9.73 11.48 -7.30
C THR A 28 9.47 10.58 -8.51
N ASP A 29 8.74 9.50 -8.34
CA ASP A 29 8.34 8.59 -9.43
C ASP A 29 7.58 9.34 -10.54
N ALA A 30 6.64 10.24 -10.19
CA ALA A 30 5.90 11.03 -11.17
C ALA A 30 6.81 12.00 -11.95
N VAL A 31 7.80 12.62 -11.29
CA VAL A 31 8.77 13.49 -11.94
C VAL A 31 9.65 12.70 -12.93
N PHE A 32 10.12 11.53 -12.55
CA PHE A 32 10.91 10.69 -13.44
C PHE A 32 10.10 10.19 -14.64
N LEU A 33 8.86 9.72 -14.43
CA LEU A 33 7.99 9.31 -15.53
C LEU A 33 7.68 10.48 -16.49
N GLY A 34 7.54 11.71 -15.97
CA GLY A 34 7.37 12.90 -16.80
C GLY A 34 8.55 13.22 -17.71
N HIS A 35 9.77 12.80 -17.34
CA HIS A 35 10.95 12.92 -18.20
C HIS A 35 11.05 11.82 -19.27
N VAL A 36 10.40 10.68 -19.07
CA VAL A 36 10.38 9.58 -20.05
C VAL A 36 9.48 9.90 -21.24
N GLY A 37 8.29 10.46 -20.99
CA GLY A 37 7.36 10.85 -22.05
C GLY A 37 5.95 11.18 -21.54
N GLU A 38 5.21 11.93 -22.35
CA GLU A 38 3.83 12.33 -22.01
C GLU A 38 2.86 11.14 -22.02
N ILE A 39 3.09 10.17 -22.91
CA ILE A 39 2.26 8.97 -23.02
C ILE A 39 2.44 8.10 -21.79
N GLU A 40 3.68 7.86 -21.37
CA GLU A 40 4.02 7.06 -20.19
C GLU A 40 3.50 7.72 -18.91
N LEU A 41 3.63 9.04 -18.79
CA LEU A 41 3.08 9.80 -17.66
C LEU A 41 1.54 9.70 -17.62
N GLY A 42 0.86 9.90 -18.75
CA GLY A 42 -0.58 9.77 -18.85
C GLY A 42 -1.07 8.35 -18.56
N ALA A 43 -0.37 7.35 -19.08
CA ALA A 43 -0.67 5.94 -18.84
C ALA A 43 -0.50 5.58 -17.36
N SER A 44 0.57 6.03 -16.72
CA SER A 44 0.81 5.77 -15.29
C SER A 44 -0.23 6.44 -14.40
N ALA A 45 -0.70 7.63 -14.75
CA ALA A 45 -1.75 8.33 -14.02
C ALA A 45 -3.09 7.59 -14.10
N LEU A 46 -3.51 7.16 -15.29
CA LEU A 46 -4.75 6.38 -15.49
C LEU A 46 -4.66 5.01 -14.79
N ALA A 47 -3.56 4.29 -15.01
CA ALA A 47 -3.32 3.01 -14.37
C ALA A 47 -3.20 3.15 -12.86
N GLY A 48 -2.60 4.24 -12.37
CA GLY A 48 -2.46 4.55 -10.95
C GLY A 48 -3.81 4.72 -10.24
N ILE A 49 -4.74 5.46 -10.84
CA ILE A 49 -6.10 5.63 -10.30
C ILE A 49 -6.85 4.29 -10.25
N TYR A 50 -6.78 3.52 -11.33
CA TYR A 50 -7.40 2.20 -11.40
C TYR A 50 -6.81 1.24 -10.34
N TYR A 51 -5.48 1.19 -10.25
CA TYR A 51 -4.78 0.38 -9.26
C TYR A 51 -5.11 0.83 -7.82
N LEU A 52 -5.18 2.16 -7.58
CA LEU A 52 -5.51 2.72 -6.27
C LEU A 52 -6.88 2.25 -5.79
N ALA A 53 -7.89 2.23 -6.67
CA ALA A 53 -9.22 1.75 -6.33
C ALA A 53 -9.19 0.30 -5.82
N ILE A 54 -8.40 -0.55 -6.47
CA ILE A 54 -8.23 -1.95 -6.08
C ILE A 54 -7.42 -2.08 -4.79
N TYR A 55 -6.33 -1.30 -4.67
CA TYR A 55 -5.48 -1.28 -3.48
C TYR A 55 -6.24 -0.86 -2.22
N MET A 56 -7.20 0.07 -2.34
CA MET A 56 -8.03 0.55 -1.24
C MET A 56 -8.87 -0.55 -0.59
N LEU A 57 -9.20 -1.63 -1.29
CA LEU A 57 -9.87 -2.79 -0.70
C LEU A 57 -8.98 -3.47 0.34
N GLY A 58 -7.72 -3.72 0.00
CA GLY A 58 -6.74 -4.29 0.94
C GLY A 58 -6.40 -3.35 2.09
N PHE A 59 -6.27 -2.07 1.78
CA PHE A 59 -6.01 -1.03 2.78
C PHE A 59 -7.15 -0.93 3.79
N GLY A 60 -8.41 -0.91 3.34
CA GLY A 60 -9.58 -0.89 4.23
C GLY A 60 -9.61 -2.12 5.16
N PHE A 61 -9.33 -3.31 4.63
CA PHE A 61 -9.23 -4.52 5.44
C PHE A 61 -8.09 -4.43 6.47
N SER A 62 -6.94 -3.87 6.08
CA SER A 62 -5.80 -3.72 6.99
C SER A 62 -6.10 -2.80 8.17
N ILE A 63 -6.92 -1.76 7.97
CA ILE A 63 -7.40 -0.89 9.06
C ILE A 63 -8.27 -1.68 10.04
N GLY A 64 -9.19 -2.52 9.56
CA GLY A 64 -9.99 -3.40 10.40
C GLY A 64 -9.11 -4.37 11.21
N LEU A 65 -8.12 -4.97 10.58
CA LEU A 65 -7.13 -5.83 11.22
C LEU A 65 -6.34 -5.09 12.32
N GLN A 66 -5.90 -3.85 12.03
CA GLN A 66 -5.21 -2.98 12.98
C GLN A 66 -6.06 -2.71 14.24
N VAL A 67 -7.34 -2.40 14.07
CA VAL A 67 -8.27 -2.14 15.18
C VAL A 67 -8.45 -3.38 16.06
N MET A 68 -8.60 -4.57 15.44
CA MET A 68 -8.74 -5.82 16.18
C MET A 68 -7.47 -6.17 16.98
N ILE A 69 -6.30 -5.96 16.39
CA ILE A 69 -5.01 -6.18 17.07
C ILE A 69 -4.84 -5.18 18.21
N ALA A 70 -5.12 -3.89 17.98
CA ALA A 70 -5.02 -2.85 18.99
C ALA A 70 -5.92 -3.12 20.21
N ARG A 71 -7.15 -3.58 19.97
CA ARG A 71 -8.08 -3.96 21.03
C ARG A 71 -7.51 -5.10 21.87
N ARG A 72 -7.07 -6.19 21.25
CA ARG A 72 -6.52 -7.36 21.96
C ARG A 72 -5.23 -7.03 22.70
N ASN A 73 -4.40 -6.17 22.12
CA ASN A 73 -3.20 -5.65 22.78
C ASN A 73 -3.56 -4.83 24.04
N GLY A 74 -4.58 -3.98 23.96
CA GLY A 74 -5.09 -3.20 25.10
C GLY A 74 -5.70 -4.06 26.21
N GLU A 75 -6.30 -5.19 25.86
CA GLU A 75 -6.84 -6.21 26.77
C GLU A 75 -5.74 -7.16 27.30
N GLN A 76 -4.47 -6.97 26.93
CA GLN A 76 -3.30 -7.80 27.24
C GLN A 76 -3.40 -9.26 26.74
N HIS A 77 -4.26 -9.53 25.78
CA HIS A 77 -4.40 -10.83 25.13
C HIS A 77 -3.41 -10.99 23.96
N TYR A 78 -2.12 -10.94 24.25
CA TYR A 78 -1.04 -10.92 23.24
C TYR A 78 -1.02 -12.14 22.32
N LYS A 79 -1.36 -13.33 22.86
CA LYS A 79 -1.44 -14.55 22.08
C LYS A 79 -2.55 -14.48 21.03
N GLU A 80 -3.69 -13.90 21.39
CA GLU A 80 -4.80 -13.70 20.47
C GLU A 80 -4.51 -12.59 19.45
N ALA A 81 -3.80 -11.53 19.83
CA ALA A 81 -3.34 -10.50 18.91
C ALA A 81 -2.43 -11.11 17.82
N GLY A 82 -1.47 -11.97 18.21
CA GLY A 82 -0.63 -12.70 17.27
C GLY A 82 -1.42 -13.63 16.34
N ARG A 83 -2.40 -14.38 16.88
CA ARG A 83 -3.28 -15.26 16.07
C ARG A 83 -4.09 -14.45 15.05
N THR A 84 -4.62 -13.30 15.45
CA THR A 84 -5.37 -12.40 14.57
C THR A 84 -4.48 -11.85 13.45
N PHE A 85 -3.24 -11.51 13.77
CA PHE A 85 -2.27 -11.06 12.78
C PHE A 85 -2.04 -12.13 11.69
N PHE A 86 -1.74 -13.37 12.07
CA PHE A 86 -1.53 -14.43 11.08
C PHE A 86 -2.76 -14.72 10.24
N GLN A 87 -3.95 -14.74 10.85
CA GLN A 87 -5.20 -14.89 10.10
C GLN A 87 -5.41 -13.76 9.10
N GLY A 88 -5.17 -12.51 9.51
CA GLY A 88 -5.25 -11.34 8.65
C GLY A 88 -4.20 -11.36 7.53
N LEU A 89 -2.98 -11.80 7.84
CA LEU A 89 -1.91 -11.96 6.86
C LEU A 89 -2.28 -12.96 5.76
N TYR A 90 -2.75 -14.16 6.14
CA TYR A 90 -3.18 -15.16 5.16
C TYR A 90 -4.35 -14.68 4.31
N PHE A 91 -5.31 -13.98 4.92
CA PHE A 91 -6.44 -13.41 4.18
C PHE A 91 -5.98 -12.33 3.19
N LEU A 92 -5.11 -11.41 3.62
CA LEU A 92 -4.55 -10.38 2.73
C LEU A 92 -3.71 -10.98 1.60
N MET A 93 -2.95 -12.03 1.85
CA MET A 93 -2.21 -12.75 0.80
C MET A 93 -3.16 -13.40 -0.22
N ALA A 94 -4.19 -14.10 0.25
CA ALA A 94 -5.20 -14.69 -0.64
C ALA A 94 -5.90 -13.60 -1.47
N MET A 95 -6.26 -12.48 -0.84
CA MET A 95 -6.87 -11.33 -1.52
C MET A 95 -5.91 -10.68 -2.54
N ALA A 96 -4.61 -10.60 -2.23
CA ALA A 96 -3.61 -10.08 -3.17
C ALA A 96 -3.53 -10.94 -4.43
N ILE A 97 -3.49 -12.26 -4.27
CA ILE A 97 -3.47 -13.21 -5.40
C ILE A 97 -4.75 -13.05 -6.23
N MET A 98 -5.92 -13.06 -5.57
CA MET A 98 -7.20 -12.93 -6.24
C MET A 98 -7.32 -11.62 -7.01
N LEU A 99 -6.95 -10.48 -6.40
CA LEU A 99 -7.02 -9.17 -7.04
C LEU A 99 -5.97 -9.01 -8.14
N SER A 100 -4.78 -9.57 -7.99
CA SER A 100 -3.76 -9.58 -9.04
C SER A 100 -4.24 -10.33 -10.28
N LEU A 101 -4.83 -11.52 -10.11
CA LEU A 101 -5.45 -12.27 -11.20
C LEU A 101 -6.63 -11.51 -11.82
N LEU A 102 -7.46 -10.87 -11.00
CA LEU A 102 -8.59 -10.08 -11.47
C LEU A 102 -8.12 -8.88 -12.31
N ILE A 103 -7.06 -8.19 -11.90
CA ILE A 103 -6.45 -7.12 -12.72
C ILE A 103 -6.04 -7.69 -14.07
N GLN A 104 -5.27 -8.76 -14.13
CA GLN A 104 -4.77 -9.33 -15.38
C GLN A 104 -5.88 -9.82 -16.33
N LEU A 105 -6.95 -10.38 -15.78
CA LEU A 105 -8.06 -10.93 -16.58
C LEU A 105 -9.09 -9.86 -17.00
N VAL A 106 -9.40 -8.92 -16.12
CA VAL A 106 -10.53 -8.00 -16.29
C VAL A 106 -10.11 -6.64 -16.83
N SER A 107 -8.89 -6.17 -16.46
CA SER A 107 -8.43 -4.84 -16.90
C SER A 107 -8.38 -4.67 -18.42
N PRO A 108 -7.88 -5.64 -19.20
CA PRO A 108 -7.87 -5.48 -20.66
C PRO A 108 -9.27 -5.24 -21.24
N PHE A 109 -10.27 -5.95 -20.72
CA PHE A 109 -11.64 -5.84 -21.20
C PHE A 109 -12.31 -4.51 -20.83
N ILE A 110 -12.06 -4.01 -19.62
CA ILE A 110 -12.61 -2.72 -19.16
C ILE A 110 -11.91 -1.56 -19.84
N LEU A 111 -10.58 -1.56 -19.85
CA LEU A 111 -9.77 -0.44 -20.34
C LEU A 111 -9.85 -0.27 -21.84
N GLN A 112 -10.03 -1.35 -22.62
CA GLN A 112 -10.26 -1.28 -24.05
C GLN A 112 -11.52 -0.48 -24.41
N ARG A 113 -12.52 -0.44 -23.52
CA ARG A 113 -13.74 0.37 -23.74
C ARG A 113 -13.61 1.82 -23.29
N LEU A 114 -12.65 2.11 -22.41
CA LEU A 114 -12.47 3.43 -21.81
C LEU A 114 -11.39 4.25 -22.52
N ILE A 115 -10.39 3.59 -23.11
CA ILE A 115 -9.24 4.25 -23.73
C ILE A 115 -9.38 4.13 -25.25
N THR A 116 -9.49 5.26 -25.91
CA THR A 116 -9.66 5.34 -27.39
C THR A 116 -8.32 5.23 -28.12
N SER A 117 -7.20 5.61 -27.49
CA SER A 117 -5.87 5.55 -28.10
C SER A 117 -5.20 4.21 -27.83
N ASP A 118 -4.85 3.48 -28.91
CA ASP A 118 -4.17 2.19 -28.80
C ASP A 118 -2.80 2.30 -28.12
N GLU A 119 -2.06 3.38 -28.34
CA GLU A 119 -0.75 3.61 -27.74
C GLU A 119 -0.87 3.75 -26.21
N ILE A 120 -1.80 4.57 -25.74
CA ILE A 120 -2.05 4.77 -24.31
C ILE A 120 -2.58 3.45 -23.71
N TYR A 121 -3.47 2.75 -24.39
CA TYR A 121 -4.00 1.46 -23.91
C TYR A 121 -2.87 0.44 -23.68
N GLN A 122 -1.99 0.25 -24.65
CA GLN A 122 -0.86 -0.68 -24.53
C GLN A 122 0.10 -0.29 -23.39
N ALA A 123 0.36 1.00 -23.23
CA ALA A 123 1.19 1.51 -22.13
C ALA A 123 0.54 1.25 -20.75
N VAL A 124 -0.78 1.50 -20.61
CA VAL A 124 -1.55 1.25 -19.38
C VAL A 124 -1.57 -0.23 -19.02
N ILE A 125 -1.84 -1.13 -19.97
CA ILE A 125 -1.87 -2.58 -19.71
C ILE A 125 -0.50 -3.06 -19.27
N ARG A 126 0.58 -2.70 -19.97
CA ARG A 126 1.94 -3.07 -19.62
C ARG A 126 2.32 -2.60 -18.21
N TYR A 127 1.92 -1.39 -17.86
CA TYR A 127 2.15 -0.85 -16.53
C TYR A 127 1.38 -1.62 -15.45
N LEU A 128 0.09 -1.93 -15.69
CA LEU A 128 -0.74 -2.69 -14.76
C LEU A 128 -0.27 -4.13 -14.57
N ASP A 129 0.20 -4.80 -15.63
CA ASP A 129 0.73 -6.15 -15.54
C ASP A 129 1.88 -6.24 -14.54
N TRP A 130 2.87 -5.36 -14.66
CA TRP A 130 3.98 -5.31 -13.72
C TRP A 130 3.55 -4.85 -12.33
N ARG A 131 2.70 -3.84 -12.24
CA ARG A 131 2.25 -3.30 -10.96
C ARG A 131 1.34 -4.27 -10.21
N SER A 132 0.59 -5.13 -10.89
CA SER A 132 -0.26 -6.15 -10.25
C SER A 132 0.54 -7.13 -9.39
N PHE A 133 1.76 -7.49 -9.80
CA PHE A 133 2.67 -8.29 -8.97
C PHE A 133 3.06 -7.56 -7.68
N GLY A 134 3.09 -6.24 -7.70
CA GLY A 134 3.34 -5.42 -6.50
C GLY A 134 2.32 -5.64 -5.38
N LEU A 135 1.08 -6.06 -5.69
CA LEU A 135 0.07 -6.38 -4.68
C LEU A 135 0.49 -7.53 -3.78
N LEU A 136 1.21 -8.53 -4.33
CA LEU A 136 1.68 -9.70 -3.58
C LEU A 136 2.66 -9.32 -2.46
N PHE A 137 3.36 -8.21 -2.61
CA PHE A 137 4.27 -7.66 -1.60
C PHE A 137 3.61 -6.59 -0.74
N SER A 138 2.78 -5.75 -1.36
CA SER A 138 2.14 -4.63 -0.67
C SER A 138 1.12 -5.08 0.37
N PHE A 139 0.36 -6.14 0.12
CA PHE A 139 -0.68 -6.60 1.04
C PHE A 139 -0.12 -7.26 2.31
N PRO A 140 0.89 -8.15 2.23
CA PRO A 140 1.62 -8.56 3.42
C PRO A 140 2.21 -7.38 4.20
N PHE A 141 2.77 -6.39 3.50
CA PHE A 141 3.27 -5.17 4.14
C PHE A 141 2.18 -4.41 4.90
N LEU A 142 0.95 -4.32 4.34
CA LEU A 142 -0.20 -3.73 5.02
C LEU A 142 -0.56 -4.49 6.31
N ALA A 143 -0.44 -5.83 6.32
CA ALA A 143 -0.65 -6.64 7.52
C ALA A 143 0.40 -6.34 8.59
N PHE A 144 1.68 -6.27 8.22
CA PHE A 144 2.75 -5.91 9.14
C PHE A 144 2.58 -4.48 9.68
N ARG A 145 2.23 -3.52 8.82
CA ARG A 145 1.92 -2.15 9.23
C ARG A 145 0.78 -2.12 10.25
N ALA A 146 -0.32 -2.82 9.96
CA ALA A 146 -1.47 -2.93 10.84
C ALA A 146 -1.09 -3.52 12.21
N PHE A 147 -0.21 -4.52 12.24
CA PHE A 147 0.31 -5.11 13.45
C PHE A 147 1.15 -4.12 14.27
N LEU A 148 2.15 -3.49 13.63
CA LEU A 148 3.05 -2.55 14.30
C LEU A 148 2.31 -1.35 14.89
N VAL A 149 1.34 -0.81 14.16
CA VAL A 149 0.49 0.28 14.66
C VAL A 149 -0.43 -0.23 15.76
N GLY A 150 -1.02 -1.42 15.62
CA GLY A 150 -1.91 -2.03 16.60
C GLY A 150 -1.24 -2.31 17.95
N ILE A 151 0.04 -2.67 17.95
CA ILE A 151 0.83 -2.84 19.19
C ILE A 151 1.54 -1.54 19.64
N THR A 152 1.25 -0.40 18.99
CA THR A 152 1.84 0.92 19.27
C THR A 152 3.37 1.01 19.09
N ASN A 153 3.97 0.10 18.32
CA ASN A 153 5.40 0.12 17.98
C ASN A 153 5.64 0.83 16.64
N THR A 154 5.34 2.14 16.60
CA THR A 154 5.40 2.94 15.38
C THR A 154 6.80 3.37 14.96
N LYS A 155 7.80 3.24 15.86
CA LYS A 155 9.21 3.58 15.55
C LYS A 155 9.80 2.68 14.47
N ALA A 156 9.45 1.40 14.47
CA ALA A 156 9.89 0.45 13.44
C ALA A 156 9.33 0.83 12.05
N LEU A 157 8.13 1.39 12.00
CA LEU A 157 7.49 1.81 10.75
C LEU A 157 8.21 2.99 10.10
N SER A 158 8.59 4.02 10.88
CA SER A 158 9.35 5.16 10.36
C SER A 158 10.76 4.78 9.92
N GLY A 159 11.40 3.83 10.60
CA GLY A 159 12.70 3.28 10.18
C GLY A 159 12.61 2.55 8.83
N ALA A 160 11.58 1.72 8.64
CA ALA A 160 11.33 1.03 7.38
C ALA A 160 11.02 2.01 6.23
N ALA A 161 10.22 3.06 6.48
CA ALA A 161 9.92 4.08 5.49
C ALA A 161 11.18 4.87 5.06
N LEU A 162 12.03 5.26 6.02
CA LEU A 162 13.31 5.92 5.72
C LEU A 162 14.23 5.04 4.87
N THR A 163 14.33 3.76 5.20
CA THR A 163 15.12 2.80 4.42
C THR A 163 14.59 2.67 3.00
N ALA A 164 13.26 2.61 2.81
CA ALA A 164 12.64 2.55 1.51
C ALA A 164 12.95 3.79 0.66
N VAL A 165 12.90 4.99 1.24
CA VAL A 165 13.28 6.24 0.54
C VAL A 165 14.75 6.22 0.12
N CYS A 166 15.65 5.82 1.04
CA CYS A 166 17.09 5.76 0.76
C CYS A 166 17.44 4.76 -0.34
N ILE A 167 16.68 3.67 -0.47
CA ILE A 167 16.88 2.68 -1.53
C ILE A 167 16.25 3.17 -2.84
N ASN A 168 15.06 3.78 -2.81
CA ASN A 168 14.34 4.20 -4.02
C ASN A 168 15.07 5.34 -4.75
N MET A 169 15.59 6.35 -4.03
CA MET A 169 16.26 7.50 -4.64
C MET A 169 17.43 7.17 -5.60
N PRO A 170 18.36 6.24 -5.30
CA PRO A 170 19.45 5.93 -6.23
C PRO A 170 19.06 4.98 -7.38
N PHE A 171 17.89 4.35 -7.35
CA PHE A 171 17.42 3.41 -8.37
C PHE A 171 16.43 4.02 -9.38
N ASN A 172 15.96 5.26 -9.14
CA ASN A 172 15.20 6.07 -10.08
C ASN A 172 16.09 7.10 -10.76
#